data_a13861832249daf6032889cc27f67a3f
#
_entry.id   a13861832249daf6032889cc27f67a3f
#
_cell.length_a   1.000
_cell.length_b   1.000
_cell.length_c   1.000
_cell.angle_alpha   90.00
_cell.angle_beta   90.00
_cell.angle_gamma   90.00
#
_symmetry.space_group_name_H-M   'P 1'
#
loop_
_entity.id
_entity.type
_entity.pdbx_description
1 polymer ?
#
loop_
_entity_poly.entity_id
_entity_poly.type
_entity_poly.pdbx_seq_one_letter_code
_entity_poly.pdbx_strand_id
1 'polypeptide(L)'
;SKFVAYRTKDAIVDYFMEKDQKRPSVRVNNPDLYINIHISHNDCTLSIDSSGESLHKRGYRVDQTEAPLNEVLAAGMILKTGWKGESNFVDPMCGSGTLLIEAAIIALNIAPGVHRKEFAFEKWIDFDQELFDRIYNDESQEREFNFKCYGADINPAAIEIAEKNIRSAGLMKYIELRTQPFQQCTEAPQPGIM
;
A
#
# COMPACT_ATOMS: atom_id res chain seq x y z
N SER A 1 8.94 7.14 -23.05
CA SER A 1 8.28 7.55 -24.30
C SER A 1 7.53 6.35 -24.88
N LYS A 2 6.30 6.56 -25.42
CA LYS A 2 5.50 5.49 -26.06
C LYS A 2 6.26 4.76 -27.18
N PHE A 3 7.10 5.47 -27.91
CA PHE A 3 7.93 4.89 -28.98
C PHE A 3 8.81 3.74 -28.47
N VAL A 4 9.52 3.93 -27.36
CA VAL A 4 10.39 2.90 -26.78
C VAL A 4 9.58 1.67 -26.36
N ALA A 5 8.45 1.87 -25.70
CA ALA A 5 7.56 0.77 -25.31
C ALA A 5 7.08 -0.07 -26.50
N TYR A 6 6.70 0.59 -27.61
CA TYR A 6 6.31 -0.12 -28.83
C TYR A 6 7.48 -0.88 -29.46
N ARG A 7 8.67 -0.27 -29.54
CA ARG A 7 9.85 -0.95 -30.12
C ARG A 7 10.28 -2.17 -29.29
N THR A 8 10.24 -2.05 -27.94
CA THR A 8 10.53 -3.20 -27.07
C THR A 8 9.48 -4.30 -27.22
N LYS A 9 8.20 -3.93 -27.25
CA LYS A 9 7.12 -4.89 -27.53
C LYS A 9 7.33 -5.60 -28.87
N ASP A 10 7.65 -4.86 -29.93
CA ASP A 10 7.88 -5.44 -31.26
C ASP A 10 9.07 -6.41 -31.24
N ALA A 11 10.20 -6.02 -30.62
CA ALA A 11 11.37 -6.88 -30.49
C ALA A 11 11.07 -8.21 -29.74
N ILE A 12 10.26 -8.15 -28.66
CA ILE A 12 9.83 -9.35 -27.94
C ILE A 12 8.94 -10.22 -28.82
N VAL A 13 7.99 -9.62 -29.53
CA VAL A 13 7.09 -10.36 -30.43
C VAL A 13 7.89 -11.02 -31.56
N ASP A 14 8.82 -10.32 -32.19
CA ASP A 14 9.66 -10.83 -33.26
C ASP A 14 10.53 -12.01 -32.79
N TYR A 15 11.14 -11.89 -31.59
CA TYR A 15 11.92 -12.98 -31.01
C TYR A 15 11.10 -14.27 -30.83
N PHE A 16 9.89 -14.18 -30.31
CA PHE A 16 9.03 -15.37 -30.12
C PHE A 16 8.47 -15.90 -31.46
N MET A 17 8.24 -15.02 -32.43
CA MET A 17 7.85 -15.43 -33.80
C MET A 17 8.96 -16.21 -34.48
N GLU A 18 10.22 -15.79 -34.35
CA GLU A 18 11.37 -16.50 -34.91
C GLU A 18 11.63 -17.84 -34.20
N LYS A 19 11.54 -17.86 -32.85
CA LYS A 19 11.86 -19.02 -32.05
C LYS A 19 10.78 -20.09 -32.08
N ASP A 20 9.54 -19.69 -31.82
CA ASP A 20 8.44 -20.61 -31.53
C ASP A 20 7.32 -20.55 -32.58
N GLN A 21 7.46 -19.69 -33.59
CA GLN A 21 6.45 -19.37 -34.62
C GLN A 21 5.08 -19.00 -34.00
N LYS A 22 5.10 -18.49 -32.78
CA LYS A 22 3.92 -18.13 -32.00
C LYS A 22 4.03 -16.70 -31.49
N ARG A 23 3.05 -15.90 -31.86
CA ARG A 23 2.99 -14.51 -31.38
C ARG A 23 2.47 -14.46 -29.94
N PRO A 24 3.22 -13.87 -28.97
CA PRO A 24 2.70 -13.62 -27.65
C PRO A 24 1.53 -12.62 -27.68
N SER A 25 0.56 -12.85 -26.82
CA SER A 25 -0.58 -11.95 -26.64
C SER A 25 -0.13 -10.69 -25.91
N VAL A 26 -0.50 -9.52 -26.43
CA VAL A 26 -0.26 -8.22 -25.75
C VAL A 26 -1.58 -7.72 -25.20
N ARG A 27 -1.68 -7.66 -23.89
CA ARG A 27 -2.87 -7.17 -23.18
C ARG A 27 -2.54 -5.89 -22.42
N VAL A 28 -3.40 -4.88 -22.52
CA VAL A 28 -3.27 -3.63 -21.77
C VAL A 28 -3.85 -3.80 -20.37
N ASN A 29 -4.95 -4.54 -20.26
CA ASN A 29 -5.63 -4.79 -19.01
C ASN A 29 -5.29 -6.20 -18.52
N ASN A 30 -4.86 -6.29 -17.27
CA ASN A 30 -4.55 -7.55 -16.59
C ASN A 30 -3.62 -8.48 -17.38
N PRO A 31 -2.42 -8.05 -17.79
CA PRO A 31 -1.44 -8.90 -18.47
C PRO A 31 -0.86 -9.94 -17.50
N ASP A 32 -0.29 -11.01 -18.03
CA ASP A 32 0.40 -12.03 -17.23
C ASP A 32 1.78 -11.55 -16.77
N LEU A 33 2.43 -10.70 -17.59
CA LEU A 33 3.73 -10.08 -17.28
C LEU A 33 3.69 -8.57 -17.52
N TYR A 34 4.19 -7.82 -16.56
CA TYR A 34 4.44 -6.39 -16.67
C TYR A 34 5.94 -6.16 -16.90
N ILE A 35 6.28 -5.55 -18.02
CA ILE A 35 7.67 -5.23 -18.36
C ILE A 35 7.87 -3.72 -18.20
N ASN A 36 8.78 -3.33 -17.32
CA ASN A 36 9.18 -1.95 -17.11
C ASN A 36 10.46 -1.65 -17.90
N ILE A 37 10.48 -0.48 -18.54
CA ILE A 37 11.64 0.02 -19.26
C ILE A 37 12.05 1.35 -18.66
N HIS A 38 13.24 1.39 -18.07
CA HIS A 38 13.82 2.61 -17.54
C HIS A 38 15.02 3.02 -18.39
N ILE A 39 14.99 4.27 -18.89
CA ILE A 39 16.09 4.84 -19.66
C ILE A 39 16.63 6.05 -18.90
N SER A 40 17.91 6.01 -18.58
CA SER A 40 18.64 7.10 -17.95
C SER A 40 19.90 7.35 -18.76
N HIS A 41 20.03 8.54 -19.33
CA HIS A 41 21.12 8.88 -20.27
C HIS A 41 21.15 7.87 -21.44
N ASN A 42 22.20 7.06 -21.55
CA ASN A 42 22.37 6.02 -22.57
C ASN A 42 22.14 4.60 -22.04
N ASP A 43 21.79 4.46 -20.77
CA ASP A 43 21.54 3.17 -20.15
C ASP A 43 20.05 2.81 -20.22
N CYS A 44 19.77 1.57 -20.60
CA CYS A 44 18.42 1.01 -20.66
C CYS A 44 18.32 -0.19 -19.72
N THR A 45 17.45 -0.08 -18.74
CA THR A 45 17.13 -1.19 -17.82
C THR A 45 15.77 -1.76 -18.16
N LEU A 46 15.74 -3.06 -18.42
CA LEU A 46 14.52 -3.86 -18.54
C LEU A 46 14.30 -4.63 -17.26
N SER A 47 13.10 -4.54 -16.68
CA SER A 47 12.72 -5.30 -15.50
C SER A 47 11.31 -5.86 -15.63
N ILE A 48 11.07 -7.00 -14.95
CA ILE A 48 9.73 -7.56 -14.81
C ILE A 48 9.17 -7.05 -13.49
N ASP A 49 7.96 -6.49 -13.53
CA ASP A 49 7.26 -6.02 -12.35
C ASP A 49 6.53 -7.18 -11.68
N SER A 50 6.96 -7.52 -10.47
CA SER A 50 6.37 -8.59 -9.66
C SER A 50 5.15 -8.13 -8.86
N SER A 51 5.00 -6.84 -8.63
CA SER A 51 3.90 -6.30 -7.83
C SER A 51 2.61 -6.09 -8.63
N GLY A 52 2.71 -5.69 -9.90
CA GLY A 52 1.58 -5.35 -10.75
C GLY A 52 1.01 -3.97 -10.40
N GLU A 53 -0.05 -3.91 -9.62
CA GLU A 53 -0.54 -2.64 -9.11
C GLU A 53 0.46 -2.03 -8.13
N SER A 54 0.62 -0.70 -8.17
CA SER A 54 1.59 0.00 -7.33
C SER A 54 1.42 -0.32 -5.84
N LEU A 55 2.53 -0.58 -5.13
CA LEU A 55 2.55 -1.04 -3.73
C LEU A 55 1.97 -0.03 -2.72
N HIS A 56 1.84 1.25 -3.08
CA HIS A 56 1.16 2.20 -2.21
C HIS A 56 -0.33 1.86 -2.07
N LYS A 57 -0.94 1.24 -3.07
CA LYS A 57 -2.30 0.73 -2.98
C LYS A 57 -2.34 -0.53 -2.12
N ARG A 58 -2.47 -0.31 -0.82
CA ARG A 58 -2.46 -1.38 0.19
C ARG A 58 -3.66 -2.32 0.10
N GLY A 59 -4.79 -1.83 -0.45
CA GLY A 59 -6.04 -2.59 -0.57
C GLY A 59 -7.12 -2.18 0.44
N TYR A 60 -6.77 -1.57 1.56
CA TYR A 60 -7.74 -1.17 2.58
C TYR A 60 -8.56 0.07 2.25
N ARG A 61 -8.09 0.94 1.35
CA ARG A 61 -8.78 2.18 0.98
C ARG A 61 -10.01 1.88 0.13
N VAL A 62 -11.18 2.06 0.69
CA VAL A 62 -12.49 1.88 0.01
C VAL A 62 -13.12 3.20 -0.39
N ASP A 63 -12.72 4.31 0.27
CA ASP A 63 -13.20 5.65 -0.01
C ASP A 63 -12.09 6.67 0.24
N GLN A 64 -12.17 7.87 -0.34
CA GLN A 64 -11.13 8.87 -0.22
C GLN A 64 -11.66 10.29 -0.20
N THR A 65 -10.94 11.19 0.46
CA THR A 65 -11.11 12.64 0.35
C THR A 65 -10.54 13.13 -0.99
N GLU A 66 -10.73 14.40 -1.31
CA GLU A 66 -10.26 15.00 -2.57
C GLU A 66 -8.73 14.82 -2.80
N ALA A 67 -7.94 14.91 -1.73
CA ALA A 67 -6.47 14.81 -1.79
C ALA A 67 -5.94 13.88 -0.66
N PRO A 68 -6.10 12.55 -0.79
CA PRO A 68 -5.63 11.63 0.24
C PRO A 68 -4.10 11.54 0.26
N LEU A 69 -3.52 11.40 1.46
CA LEU A 69 -2.09 11.14 1.60
C LEU A 69 -1.76 9.76 0.99
N ASN A 70 -0.60 9.67 0.32
CA ASN A 70 -0.09 8.39 -0.19
C ASN A 70 0.35 7.50 0.97
N GLU A 71 0.00 6.23 0.94
CA GLU A 71 0.22 5.26 2.02
C GLU A 71 1.71 5.02 2.28
N VAL A 72 2.53 4.89 1.23
CA VAL A 72 3.99 4.72 1.37
C VAL A 72 4.63 5.97 1.96
N LEU A 73 4.16 7.16 1.58
CA LEU A 73 4.63 8.40 2.17
C LEU A 73 4.26 8.48 3.66
N ALA A 74 3.01 8.14 4.02
CA ALA A 74 2.56 8.10 5.40
C ALA A 74 3.41 7.15 6.25
N ALA A 75 3.62 5.92 5.79
CA ALA A 75 4.48 4.95 6.46
C ALA A 75 5.92 5.47 6.60
N GLY A 76 6.48 6.07 5.54
CA GLY A 76 7.83 6.64 5.56
C GLY A 76 7.98 7.78 6.58
N MET A 77 6.97 8.64 6.71
CA MET A 77 6.94 9.71 7.71
C MET A 77 6.96 9.14 9.13
N ILE A 78 6.12 8.15 9.43
CA ILE A 78 6.05 7.50 10.74
C ILE A 78 7.38 6.80 11.06
N LEU A 79 7.90 5.99 10.15
CA LEU A 79 9.18 5.30 10.33
C LEU A 79 10.35 6.28 10.57
N LYS A 80 10.30 7.48 9.98
CA LYS A 80 11.29 8.52 10.17
C LYS A 80 11.31 9.10 11.59
N THR A 81 10.19 9.03 12.31
CA THR A 81 10.13 9.45 13.73
C THR A 81 10.81 8.45 14.67
N GLY A 82 11.01 7.22 14.23
CA GLY A 82 11.49 6.10 15.05
C GLY A 82 10.40 5.40 15.88
N TRP A 83 9.16 5.92 15.87
CA TRP A 83 8.04 5.32 16.61
C TRP A 83 7.64 3.96 16.03
N LYS A 84 7.39 2.99 16.91
CA LYS A 84 7.07 1.59 16.56
C LYS A 84 5.90 1.01 17.37
N GLY A 85 5.09 1.87 18.00
CA GLY A 85 3.94 1.44 18.81
C GLY A 85 4.20 1.43 20.32
N GLU A 86 5.26 2.08 20.81
CA GLU A 86 5.59 2.16 22.25
C GLU A 86 4.80 3.23 23.02
N SER A 87 3.93 3.94 22.34
CA SER A 87 3.06 4.98 22.92
C SER A 87 1.81 5.19 22.05
N ASN A 88 0.91 6.06 22.49
CA ASN A 88 -0.20 6.49 21.65
C ASN A 88 0.29 7.28 20.43
N PHE A 89 -0.48 7.21 19.35
CA PHE A 89 -0.28 8.00 18.14
C PHE A 89 -1.47 8.96 17.95
N VAL A 90 -1.24 10.23 17.66
CA VAL A 90 -2.31 11.23 17.50
C VAL A 90 -2.19 11.92 16.14
N ASP A 91 -3.28 11.96 15.39
CA ASP A 91 -3.42 12.73 14.15
C ASP A 91 -4.63 13.66 14.26
N PRO A 92 -4.42 14.94 14.59
CA PRO A 92 -5.51 15.89 14.82
C PRO A 92 -6.17 16.43 13.55
N MET A 93 -5.70 16.04 12.36
CA MET A 93 -6.25 16.41 11.05
C MET A 93 -6.23 15.21 10.09
N CYS A 94 -6.83 14.10 10.52
CA CYS A 94 -6.60 12.76 9.95
C CYS A 94 -7.18 12.55 8.54
N GLY A 95 -8.07 13.41 8.06
CA GLY A 95 -8.68 13.25 6.73
C GLY A 95 -9.30 11.86 6.55
N SER A 96 -8.84 11.11 5.55
CA SER A 96 -9.29 9.74 5.27
C SER A 96 -8.65 8.66 6.15
N GLY A 97 -7.88 9.03 7.19
CA GLY A 97 -7.30 8.12 8.18
C GLY A 97 -6.00 7.41 7.75
N THR A 98 -5.34 7.86 6.70
CA THR A 98 -4.17 7.16 6.15
C THR A 98 -3.02 7.03 7.16
N LEU A 99 -2.65 8.13 7.86
CA LEU A 99 -1.59 8.10 8.89
C LEU A 99 -1.94 7.16 10.04
N LEU A 100 -3.19 7.16 10.49
CA LEU A 100 -3.66 6.32 11.58
C LEU A 100 -3.58 4.83 11.22
N ILE A 101 -4.00 4.48 9.99
CA ILE A 101 -3.97 3.09 9.50
C ILE A 101 -2.52 2.61 9.37
N GLU A 102 -1.64 3.39 8.71
CA GLU A 102 -0.23 3.03 8.55
C GLU A 102 0.50 2.98 9.92
N ALA A 103 0.14 3.85 10.87
CA ALA A 103 0.67 3.79 12.24
C ALA A 103 0.26 2.48 12.93
N ALA A 104 -1.01 2.10 12.87
CA ALA A 104 -1.47 0.85 13.48
C ALA A 104 -0.83 -0.39 12.81
N ILE A 105 -0.67 -0.40 11.49
CA ILE A 105 0.04 -1.45 10.74
C ILE A 105 1.50 -1.57 11.21
N ILE A 106 2.20 -0.45 11.38
CA ILE A 106 3.58 -0.42 11.88
C ILE A 106 3.65 -0.89 13.34
N ALA A 107 2.74 -0.42 14.21
CA ALA A 107 2.72 -0.81 15.61
C ALA A 107 2.48 -2.31 15.79
N LEU A 108 1.55 -2.86 15.04
CA LEU A 108 1.20 -4.29 15.05
C LEU A 108 2.20 -5.15 14.28
N ASN A 109 3.10 -4.55 13.51
CA ASN A 109 4.01 -5.22 12.58
C ASN A 109 3.28 -6.11 11.55
N ILE A 110 2.11 -5.67 11.10
CA ILE A 110 1.34 -6.32 10.05
C ILE A 110 2.01 -6.09 8.70
N ALA A 111 2.04 -7.10 7.84
CA ALA A 111 2.56 -6.99 6.49
C ALA A 111 1.71 -5.99 5.67
N PRO A 112 2.31 -4.91 5.11
CA PRO A 112 1.53 -3.84 4.46
C PRO A 112 0.80 -4.28 3.17
N GLY A 113 1.07 -5.48 2.68
CA GLY A 113 0.42 -6.07 1.52
C GLY A 113 -0.78 -6.99 1.83
N VAL A 114 -1.10 -7.23 3.12
CA VAL A 114 -2.12 -8.20 3.55
C VAL A 114 -3.53 -7.94 2.99
N HIS A 115 -3.86 -6.70 2.66
CA HIS A 115 -5.16 -6.35 2.07
C HIS A 115 -5.15 -6.30 0.53
N ARG A 116 -4.02 -6.61 -0.12
CA ARG A 116 -3.95 -6.64 -1.58
C ARG A 116 -4.70 -7.85 -2.12
N LYS A 117 -5.38 -7.67 -3.25
CA LYS A 117 -6.15 -8.76 -3.87
C LYS A 117 -5.27 -9.73 -4.64
N GLU A 118 -4.20 -9.24 -5.26
CA GLU A 118 -3.30 -10.02 -6.09
C GLU A 118 -1.94 -9.33 -6.24
N PHE A 119 -0.92 -10.13 -6.56
CA PHE A 119 0.37 -9.66 -7.04
C PHE A 119 0.61 -10.20 -8.47
N ALA A 120 1.39 -9.49 -9.29
CA ALA A 120 1.64 -9.92 -10.66
C ALA A 120 2.41 -11.24 -10.74
N PHE A 121 3.29 -11.54 -9.77
CA PHE A 121 4.06 -12.78 -9.73
C PHE A 121 3.21 -14.04 -9.54
N GLU A 122 1.98 -13.92 -9.03
CA GLU A 122 1.07 -15.07 -8.88
C GLU A 122 0.68 -15.72 -10.23
N LYS A 123 0.89 -15.00 -11.34
CA LYS A 123 0.64 -15.49 -12.70
C LYS A 123 1.88 -16.09 -13.37
N TRP A 124 3.01 -16.06 -12.68
CA TRP A 124 4.26 -16.56 -13.26
C TRP A 124 4.30 -18.09 -13.27
N ILE A 125 5.01 -18.66 -14.25
CA ILE A 125 5.04 -20.11 -14.47
C ILE A 125 5.69 -20.89 -13.32
N ASP A 126 6.57 -20.25 -12.56
CA ASP A 126 7.29 -20.78 -11.40
C ASP A 126 6.68 -20.37 -10.06
N PHE A 127 5.43 -19.87 -10.07
CA PHE A 127 4.73 -19.49 -8.85
C PHE A 127 4.41 -20.72 -7.99
N ASP A 128 4.81 -20.67 -6.73
CA ASP A 128 4.57 -21.72 -5.74
C ASP A 128 3.46 -21.25 -4.77
N GLN A 129 2.24 -21.78 -4.97
CA GLN A 129 1.07 -21.42 -4.17
C GLN A 129 1.23 -21.82 -2.69
N GLU A 130 1.82 -23.00 -2.40
CA GLU A 130 1.97 -23.47 -1.01
C GLU A 130 2.97 -22.59 -0.24
N LEU A 131 4.06 -22.23 -0.89
CA LEU A 131 5.04 -21.28 -0.33
C LEU A 131 4.42 -19.90 -0.10
N PHE A 132 3.66 -19.41 -1.07
CA PHE A 132 2.97 -18.13 -0.98
C PHE A 132 2.00 -18.12 0.19
N ASP A 133 1.11 -19.11 0.30
CA ASP A 133 0.11 -19.22 1.36
C ASP A 133 0.76 -19.28 2.74
N ARG A 134 1.87 -20.01 2.87
CA ARG A 134 2.62 -20.09 4.11
C ARG A 134 3.23 -18.76 4.53
N ILE A 135 3.79 -17.99 3.59
CA ILE A 135 4.37 -16.68 3.87
C ILE A 135 3.28 -15.64 4.10
N TYR A 136 2.23 -15.66 3.27
CA TYR A 136 1.15 -14.68 3.32
C TYR A 136 0.33 -14.76 4.61
N ASN A 137 0.14 -15.97 5.14
CA ASN A 137 -0.60 -16.21 6.38
C ASN A 137 0.31 -16.33 7.63
N ASP A 138 1.58 -15.97 7.51
CA ASP A 138 2.52 -16.00 8.65
C ASP A 138 2.37 -14.74 9.52
N GLU A 139 1.64 -14.87 10.61
CA GLU A 139 1.45 -13.83 11.62
C GLU A 139 2.51 -13.89 12.76
N SER A 140 3.52 -14.76 12.66
CA SER A 140 4.51 -14.99 13.73
C SER A 140 5.32 -13.76 14.10
N GLN A 141 5.38 -12.77 13.24
CA GLN A 141 6.09 -11.51 13.45
C GLN A 141 5.18 -10.37 13.93
N GLU A 142 3.88 -10.60 14.03
CA GLU A 142 2.95 -9.60 14.56
C GLU A 142 3.19 -9.34 16.03
N ARG A 143 2.85 -8.13 16.46
CA ARG A 143 3.09 -7.66 17.83
C ARG A 143 1.79 -7.21 18.48
N GLU A 144 1.75 -7.28 19.79
CA GLU A 144 0.70 -6.63 20.56
C GLU A 144 0.90 -5.11 20.54
N PHE A 145 -0.20 -4.40 20.35
CA PHE A 145 -0.25 -2.94 20.46
C PHE A 145 -1.20 -2.58 21.61
N ASN A 146 -0.61 -2.20 22.75
CA ASN A 146 -1.33 -1.91 24.01
C ASN A 146 -1.73 -0.43 24.14
N PHE A 147 -1.44 0.37 23.13
CA PHE A 147 -1.81 1.78 23.01
C PHE A 147 -2.88 1.96 21.95
N LYS A 148 -3.16 3.21 21.58
CA LYS A 148 -4.14 3.55 20.55
C LYS A 148 -3.66 4.64 19.63
N CYS A 149 -4.26 4.66 18.43
CA CYS A 149 -4.18 5.78 17.51
C CYS A 149 -5.46 6.62 17.66
N TYR A 150 -5.30 7.92 17.86
CA TYR A 150 -6.40 8.88 17.99
C TYR A 150 -6.41 9.79 16.78
N GLY A 151 -7.53 9.83 16.08
CA GLY A 151 -7.74 10.69 14.93
C GLY A 151 -8.83 11.72 15.17
N ALA A 152 -8.60 12.93 14.66
CA ALA A 152 -9.63 13.94 14.62
C ALA A 152 -9.63 14.66 13.26
N ASP A 153 -10.79 15.12 12.84
CA ASP A 153 -10.95 16.03 11.71
C ASP A 153 -12.15 16.94 11.98
N ILE A 154 -12.09 18.17 11.50
CA ILE A 154 -13.20 19.11 11.60
C ILE A 154 -14.36 18.73 10.68
N ASN A 155 -14.09 18.01 9.60
CA ASN A 155 -15.06 17.59 8.59
C ASN A 155 -15.66 16.21 8.94
N PRO A 156 -16.96 16.14 9.31
CA PRO A 156 -17.62 14.87 9.60
C PRO A 156 -17.56 13.86 8.43
N ALA A 157 -17.64 14.34 7.18
CA ALA A 157 -17.55 13.47 6.02
C ALA A 157 -16.15 12.81 5.89
N ALA A 158 -15.08 13.49 6.28
CA ALA A 158 -13.74 12.91 6.33
C ALA A 158 -13.66 11.81 7.40
N ILE A 159 -14.28 12.01 8.56
CA ILE A 159 -14.36 11.00 9.63
C ILE A 159 -15.14 9.76 9.18
N GLU A 160 -16.26 9.92 8.47
CA GLU A 160 -17.01 8.78 7.90
C GLU A 160 -16.16 7.98 6.89
N ILE A 161 -15.39 8.66 6.05
CA ILE A 161 -14.45 8.03 5.11
C ILE A 161 -13.35 7.29 5.88
N ALA A 162 -12.74 7.94 6.88
CA ALA A 162 -11.73 7.32 7.70
C ALA A 162 -12.25 6.05 8.40
N GLU A 163 -13.46 6.09 8.95
CA GLU A 163 -14.09 4.94 9.60
C GLU A 163 -14.27 3.76 8.64
N LYS A 164 -14.72 4.00 7.41
CA LYS A 164 -14.86 2.97 6.38
C LYS A 164 -13.51 2.32 6.04
N ASN A 165 -12.47 3.13 5.87
CA ASN A 165 -11.12 2.66 5.56
C ASN A 165 -10.51 1.85 6.73
N ILE A 166 -10.64 2.35 7.97
CA ILE A 166 -10.18 1.68 9.19
C ILE A 166 -10.89 0.34 9.38
N ARG A 167 -12.19 0.30 9.13
CA ARG A 167 -12.99 -0.94 9.16
C ARG A 167 -12.54 -1.93 8.10
N SER A 168 -12.29 -1.46 6.89
CA SER A 168 -11.76 -2.29 5.79
C SER A 168 -10.37 -2.84 6.11
N ALA A 169 -9.55 -2.09 6.85
CA ALA A 169 -8.24 -2.54 7.34
C ALA A 169 -8.31 -3.46 8.57
N GLY A 170 -9.49 -3.71 9.16
CA GLY A 170 -9.63 -4.52 10.37
C GLY A 170 -9.11 -3.86 11.65
N LEU A 171 -8.87 -2.55 11.66
CA LEU A 171 -8.13 -1.84 12.71
C LEU A 171 -9.01 -1.05 13.70
N MET A 172 -10.33 -1.26 13.68
CA MET A 172 -11.28 -0.56 14.56
C MET A 172 -10.97 -0.68 16.06
N LYS A 173 -10.34 -1.77 16.47
CA LYS A 173 -9.93 -1.99 17.87
C LYS A 173 -8.85 -1.00 18.34
N TYR A 174 -8.00 -0.54 17.43
CA TYR A 174 -6.78 0.21 17.71
C TYR A 174 -6.89 1.70 17.41
N ILE A 175 -7.95 2.13 16.71
CA ILE A 175 -8.09 3.51 16.24
C ILE A 175 -9.40 4.10 16.75
N GLU A 176 -9.33 5.28 17.35
CA GLU A 176 -10.48 6.06 17.80
C GLU A 176 -10.57 7.37 17.03
N LEU A 177 -11.77 7.69 16.53
CA LEU A 177 -12.02 8.89 15.73
C LEU A 177 -12.95 9.87 16.46
N ARG A 178 -12.72 11.16 16.24
CA ARG A 178 -13.58 12.25 16.74
C ARG A 178 -13.76 13.34 15.69
N THR A 179 -14.98 13.86 15.57
CA THR A 179 -15.24 15.06 14.77
C THR A 179 -15.01 16.27 15.66
N GLN A 180 -13.85 16.93 15.50
CA GLN A 180 -13.51 18.13 16.27
C GLN A 180 -12.38 18.90 15.58
N PRO A 181 -12.32 20.25 15.76
CA PRO A 181 -11.20 21.04 15.26
C PRO A 181 -9.92 20.72 16.04
N PHE A 182 -8.75 20.82 15.39
CA PHE A 182 -7.46 20.46 16.00
C PHE A 182 -7.15 21.28 17.27
N GLN A 183 -7.65 22.52 17.37
CA GLN A 183 -7.49 23.38 18.54
C GLN A 183 -8.12 22.79 19.81
N GLN A 184 -9.05 21.87 19.67
CA GLN A 184 -9.70 21.16 20.78
C GLN A 184 -9.00 19.83 21.12
N CYS A 185 -7.99 19.42 20.35
CA CYS A 185 -7.16 18.25 20.63
C CYS A 185 -6.11 18.60 21.71
N THR A 186 -6.55 19.06 22.88
CA THR A 186 -5.67 19.57 23.95
C THR A 186 -5.19 18.48 24.91
N GLU A 187 -5.79 17.29 24.88
CA GLU A 187 -5.47 16.20 25.78
C GLU A 187 -5.20 14.91 24.99
N ALA A 188 -3.96 14.51 24.88
CA ALA A 188 -3.62 13.13 24.63
C ALA A 188 -3.84 12.34 25.95
N PRO A 189 -4.59 11.20 25.93
CA PRO A 189 -4.88 10.45 27.15
C PRO A 189 -3.64 9.93 27.91
N GLN A 190 -2.48 9.94 27.26
CA GLN A 190 -1.17 9.60 27.80
C GLN A 190 -0.07 10.23 26.90
N PRO A 191 1.20 10.28 27.34
CA PRO A 191 2.29 10.68 26.46
C PRO A 191 2.28 9.89 25.15
N GLY A 192 2.37 10.59 24.02
CA GLY A 192 2.33 10.00 22.70
C GLY A 192 3.03 10.88 21.67
N ILE A 193 3.09 10.39 20.43
CA ILE A 193 3.58 11.14 19.26
C ILE A 193 2.38 11.77 18.52
N MET A 194 2.58 13.00 18.01
CA MET A 194 1.61 13.75 17.21
C MET A 194 2.23 14.10 15.85
#